data_9d9dc4e44f397e9e3030ccdb2e286de7
#
_entry.id   9d9dc4e44f397e9e3030ccdb2e286de7
#
_cell.length_a   1.000
_cell.length_b   1.000
_cell.length_c   1.000
_cell.angle_alpha   90.00
_cell.angle_beta   90.00
_cell.angle_gamma   90.00
#
_symmetry.space_group_name_H-M   'P 1'
#
loop_
_entity.id
_entity.type
_entity.pdbx_description
1 polymer ?
#
loop_
_entity_poly.entity_id
_entity_poly.type
_entity_poly.pdbx_seq_one_letter_code
_entity_poly.pdbx_strand_id
1 'polypeptide(L)'
;DLHENSFEDEGYRKFLGKVLTPLTPFIKDMKFGELRGLDFGCGPAPVLASMLEEEGVRMNMYDPFYAHNLSVLEQSYDIVTCTEAIEHFHAPHVEWALFNKLVASGGVLAIMTKRVLDKARFANWHYKNDVTHVSFFSEATFQYLAQRDGYDVTFPASDVVLLRKR
;
A
#
# COMPACT_ATOMS: atom_id res chain seq x y z
N ASP A 1 0.29 22.05 -6.19
CA ASP A 1 -0.31 20.78 -5.85
C ASP A 1 -0.12 20.52 -4.36
N LEU A 2 -1.21 20.09 -3.69
CA LEU A 2 -1.25 19.87 -2.25
C LEU A 2 -0.40 18.68 -1.77
N HIS A 3 0.23 17.94 -2.69
CA HIS A 3 0.96 16.72 -2.41
C HIS A 3 2.43 16.76 -2.84
N GLU A 4 3.02 17.93 -2.90
CA GLU A 4 4.46 18.04 -3.12
C GLU A 4 5.23 17.68 -1.83
N ASN A 5 5.25 16.39 -1.52
CA ASN A 5 6.01 15.88 -0.39
C ASN A 5 7.45 15.62 -0.83
N SER A 6 8.40 16.09 -0.02
CA SER A 6 9.82 15.86 -0.25
C SER A 6 10.36 14.79 0.70
N PHE A 7 11.54 14.24 0.36
CA PHE A 7 12.23 13.29 1.23
C PHE A 7 12.59 13.87 2.60
N GLU A 8 12.65 15.20 2.72
CA GLU A 8 13.00 15.92 3.94
C GLU A 8 11.79 16.35 4.77
N ASP A 9 10.57 16.08 4.29
CA ASP A 9 9.34 16.41 5.01
C ASP A 9 9.15 15.48 6.20
N GLU A 10 9.50 15.92 7.40
CA GLU A 10 9.37 15.14 8.62
C GLU A 10 7.91 14.81 8.97
N GLY A 11 6.98 15.72 8.69
CA GLY A 11 5.56 15.50 8.92
C GLY A 11 5.01 14.38 8.04
N TYR A 12 5.41 14.36 6.79
CA TYR A 12 5.01 13.31 5.86
C TYR A 12 5.68 11.96 6.21
N ARG A 13 6.95 11.98 6.60
CA ARG A 13 7.64 10.78 7.09
C ARG A 13 6.96 10.21 8.33
N LYS A 14 6.53 11.05 9.26
CA LYS A 14 5.76 10.64 10.43
C LYS A 14 4.42 10.02 10.04
N PHE A 15 3.73 10.61 9.07
CA PHE A 15 2.49 10.06 8.52
C PHE A 15 2.72 8.67 7.93
N LEU A 16 3.75 8.49 7.12
CA LEU A 16 4.11 7.19 6.53
C LEU A 16 4.59 6.19 7.58
N GLY A 17 5.03 6.63 8.73
CA GLY A 17 5.37 5.78 9.87
C GLY A 17 4.22 4.91 10.33
N LYS A 18 2.97 5.31 10.06
CA LYS A 18 1.79 4.49 10.34
C LYS A 18 1.81 3.15 9.60
N VAL A 19 2.41 3.12 8.40
CA VAL A 19 2.60 1.90 7.62
C VAL A 19 3.93 1.23 7.99
N LEU A 20 5.00 1.99 8.09
CA LEU A 20 6.35 1.46 8.32
C LEU A 20 6.46 0.75 9.66
N THR A 21 5.95 1.34 10.73
CA THR A 21 6.05 0.78 12.08
C THR A 21 5.47 -0.63 12.16
N PRO A 22 4.22 -0.89 11.70
CA PRO A 22 3.69 -2.25 11.72
C PRO A 22 4.35 -3.20 10.72
N LEU A 23 5.05 -2.70 9.70
CA LEU A 23 5.84 -3.53 8.78
C LEU A 23 7.17 -4.02 9.39
N THR A 24 7.72 -3.30 10.35
CA THR A 24 9.03 -3.61 10.93
C THR A 24 9.15 -5.05 11.44
N PRO A 25 8.17 -5.62 12.19
CA PRO A 25 8.25 -7.01 12.60
C PRO A 25 8.31 -7.99 11.44
N PHE A 26 7.58 -7.75 10.37
CA PHE A 26 7.60 -8.60 9.16
C PHE A 26 8.96 -8.53 8.46
N ILE A 27 9.55 -7.35 8.38
CA ILE A 27 10.88 -7.16 7.80
C ILE A 27 11.91 -7.98 8.59
N LYS A 28 11.85 -7.94 9.91
CA LYS A 28 12.75 -8.72 10.78
C LYS A 28 12.56 -10.22 10.60
N ASP A 29 11.31 -10.69 10.51
CA ASP A 29 11.00 -12.11 10.34
C ASP A 29 11.45 -12.64 8.98
N MET A 30 11.36 -11.83 7.93
CA MET A 30 11.69 -12.23 6.56
C MET A 30 13.19 -12.12 6.24
N LYS A 31 14.01 -11.59 7.14
CA LYS A 31 15.39 -11.21 6.85
C LYS A 31 16.36 -12.41 6.78
N PHE A 32 16.10 -13.33 5.84
CA PHE A 32 16.99 -14.45 5.50
C PHE A 32 17.74 -14.21 4.18
N GLY A 33 18.01 -12.94 3.84
CA GLY A 33 18.65 -12.55 2.61
C GLY A 33 18.25 -11.13 2.23
N GLU A 34 18.42 -10.80 0.96
CA GLU A 34 18.03 -9.49 0.43
C GLU A 34 16.52 -9.45 0.21
N LEU A 35 15.84 -8.58 0.96
CA LEU A 35 14.40 -8.34 0.78
C LEU A 35 14.17 -7.39 -0.38
N ARG A 36 13.16 -7.70 -1.19
CA ARG A 36 12.75 -6.91 -2.34
C ARG A 36 11.35 -6.38 -2.13
N GLY A 37 11.15 -5.10 -2.41
CA GLY A 37 9.88 -4.44 -2.28
C GLY A 37 9.49 -3.63 -3.52
N LEU A 38 8.21 -3.37 -3.66
CA LEU A 38 7.64 -2.52 -4.69
C LEU A 38 6.70 -1.50 -4.04
N ASP A 39 6.92 -0.23 -4.32
CA ASP A 39 5.97 0.83 -3.97
C ASP A 39 5.09 1.11 -5.20
N PHE A 40 3.85 0.66 -5.14
CA PHE A 40 2.88 0.77 -6.22
C PHE A 40 2.03 2.03 -6.03
N GLY A 41 2.09 2.94 -7.02
CA GLY A 41 1.48 4.26 -6.89
C GLY A 41 2.35 5.21 -6.08
N CYS A 42 3.65 5.18 -6.31
CA CYS A 42 4.65 5.88 -5.50
C CYS A 42 4.57 7.41 -5.56
N GLY A 43 3.91 7.98 -6.58
CA GLY A 43 3.88 9.41 -6.80
C GLY A 43 5.22 10.00 -7.24
N PRO A 44 5.34 11.35 -7.24
CA PRO A 44 6.53 12.04 -7.74
C PRO A 44 7.73 11.98 -6.79
N ALA A 45 7.49 11.80 -5.48
CA ALA A 45 8.55 11.71 -4.47
C ALA A 45 8.34 10.45 -3.62
N PRO A 46 9.01 9.32 -3.95
CA PRO A 46 8.77 8.04 -3.31
C PRO A 46 9.40 7.95 -1.91
N VAL A 47 8.89 8.72 -0.97
CA VAL A 47 9.42 8.84 0.39
C VAL A 47 9.35 7.51 1.15
N LEU A 48 8.24 6.77 1.02
CA LEU A 48 8.09 5.48 1.68
C LEU A 48 9.13 4.47 1.18
N ALA A 49 9.37 4.43 -0.13
CA ALA A 49 10.41 3.56 -0.69
C ALA A 49 11.78 3.88 -0.10
N SER A 50 12.11 5.17 0.04
CA SER A 50 13.34 5.61 0.69
C SER A 50 13.44 5.16 2.14
N MET A 51 12.32 5.26 2.89
CA MET A 51 12.28 4.81 4.29
C MET A 51 12.47 3.30 4.41
N LEU A 52 11.90 2.51 3.48
CA LEU A 52 12.06 1.06 3.45
C LEU A 52 13.50 0.67 3.06
N GLU A 53 14.14 1.43 2.18
CA GLU A 53 15.55 1.23 1.85
C GLU A 53 16.45 1.45 3.07
N GLU A 54 16.13 2.44 3.91
CA GLU A 54 16.82 2.67 5.18
C GLU A 54 16.70 1.45 6.13
N GLU A 55 15.61 0.67 6.00
CA GLU A 55 15.38 -0.56 6.77
C GLU A 55 15.99 -1.81 6.10
N GLY A 56 16.69 -1.65 5.00
CA GLY A 56 17.39 -2.74 4.32
C GLY A 56 16.58 -3.47 3.26
N VAL A 57 15.49 -2.89 2.78
CA VAL A 57 14.68 -3.44 1.69
C VAL A 57 15.09 -2.80 0.38
N ARG A 58 15.38 -3.62 -0.63
CA ARG A 58 15.66 -3.12 -1.97
C ARG A 58 14.35 -2.80 -2.69
N MET A 59 14.09 -1.53 -2.93
CA MET A 59 12.82 -1.06 -3.46
C MET A 59 12.84 -0.81 -4.95
N ASN A 60 11.81 -1.31 -5.64
CA ASN A 60 11.38 -0.83 -6.95
C ASN A 60 10.14 0.06 -6.77
N MET A 61 9.84 0.87 -7.78
CA MET A 61 8.73 1.82 -7.74
C MET A 61 7.95 1.72 -9.04
N TYR A 62 6.63 1.86 -8.93
CA TYR A 62 5.74 1.96 -10.07
C TYR A 62 4.72 3.06 -9.85
N ASP A 63 4.54 3.89 -10.87
CA ASP A 63 3.45 4.87 -10.93
C ASP A 63 3.18 5.17 -12.41
N PRO A 64 1.90 5.14 -12.86
CA PRO A 64 1.59 5.37 -14.27
C PRO A 64 2.07 6.71 -14.82
N PHE A 65 2.26 7.70 -13.94
CA PHE A 65 2.64 9.05 -14.33
C PHE A 65 4.11 9.41 -14.01
N TYR A 66 4.65 8.86 -12.92
CA TYR A 66 5.94 9.28 -12.38
C TYR A 66 7.03 8.21 -12.45
N ALA A 67 6.66 6.94 -12.58
CA ALA A 67 7.60 5.82 -12.63
C ALA A 67 7.01 4.68 -13.46
N HIS A 68 6.72 4.97 -14.73
CA HIS A 68 6.07 4.03 -15.64
C HIS A 68 7.08 3.05 -16.24
N ASN A 69 7.50 2.08 -15.43
CA ASN A 69 8.36 0.97 -15.86
C ASN A 69 7.61 -0.35 -15.66
N LEU A 70 7.03 -0.87 -16.74
CA LEU A 70 6.22 -2.08 -16.70
C LEU A 70 7.01 -3.33 -16.33
N SER A 71 8.34 -3.33 -16.50
CA SER A 71 9.16 -4.50 -16.17
C SER A 71 9.14 -4.84 -14.68
N VAL A 72 8.94 -3.84 -13.81
CA VAL A 72 8.86 -4.09 -12.36
C VAL A 72 7.59 -4.85 -11.96
N LEU A 73 6.57 -4.85 -12.83
CA LEU A 73 5.32 -5.59 -12.60
C LEU A 73 5.40 -7.06 -13.03
N GLU A 74 6.51 -7.48 -13.59
CA GLU A 74 6.75 -8.86 -14.02
C GLU A 74 7.47 -9.70 -12.97
N GLN A 75 7.76 -9.10 -11.82
CA GLN A 75 8.48 -9.74 -10.70
C GLN A 75 7.55 -9.95 -9.53
N SER A 76 7.97 -10.79 -8.58
CA SER A 76 7.31 -10.90 -7.28
C SER A 76 8.18 -10.29 -6.18
N TYR A 77 7.54 -9.85 -5.10
CA TYR A 77 8.19 -9.09 -4.04
C TYR A 77 7.82 -9.61 -2.65
N ASP A 78 8.73 -9.42 -1.72
CA ASP A 78 8.49 -9.72 -0.30
C ASP A 78 7.57 -8.69 0.35
N ILE A 79 7.65 -7.44 -0.09
CA ILE A 79 6.84 -6.33 0.40
C ILE A 79 6.31 -5.53 -0.79
N VAL A 80 4.99 -5.35 -0.81
CA VAL A 80 4.33 -4.45 -1.77
C VAL A 80 3.59 -3.39 -0.95
N THR A 81 3.85 -2.13 -1.22
CA THR A 81 3.15 -1.01 -0.59
C THR A 81 2.27 -0.28 -1.59
N CYS A 82 1.10 0.15 -1.13
CA CYS A 82 0.17 0.96 -1.92
C CYS A 82 -0.46 1.98 -0.98
N THR A 83 0.08 3.20 -0.97
CA THR A 83 -0.33 4.24 -0.03
C THR A 83 -1.05 5.36 -0.75
N GLU A 84 -2.28 5.70 -0.29
CA GLU A 84 -3.13 6.75 -0.85
C GLU A 84 -3.33 6.63 -2.38
N ALA A 85 -3.37 5.40 -2.89
CA ALA A 85 -3.48 5.13 -4.32
C ALA A 85 -4.68 4.23 -4.67
N ILE A 86 -5.05 3.30 -3.80
CA ILE A 86 -6.09 2.30 -4.09
C ILE A 86 -7.47 2.93 -4.34
N GLU A 87 -7.78 4.06 -3.71
CA GLU A 87 -9.03 4.81 -3.89
C GLU A 87 -9.14 5.45 -5.27
N HIS A 88 -8.04 5.59 -5.99
CA HIS A 88 -8.01 6.13 -7.35
C HIS A 88 -8.21 5.06 -8.44
N PHE A 89 -8.27 3.79 -8.06
CA PHE A 89 -8.41 2.70 -9.02
C PHE A 89 -9.81 2.68 -9.63
N HIS A 90 -9.91 2.79 -10.95
CA HIS A 90 -11.16 2.70 -11.69
C HIS A 90 -11.63 1.25 -11.89
N ALA A 91 -10.71 0.30 -11.88
CA ALA A 91 -10.99 -1.13 -12.01
C ALA A 91 -10.26 -1.89 -10.90
N PRO A 92 -10.69 -1.76 -9.63
CA PRO A 92 -9.93 -2.29 -8.48
C PRO A 92 -9.75 -3.81 -8.53
N HIS A 93 -10.63 -4.55 -9.22
CA HIS A 93 -10.47 -5.99 -9.40
C HIS A 93 -9.24 -6.34 -10.28
N VAL A 94 -8.88 -5.47 -11.21
CA VAL A 94 -7.69 -5.65 -12.06
C VAL A 94 -6.42 -5.43 -11.25
N GLU A 95 -6.36 -4.33 -10.51
CA GLU A 95 -5.21 -4.00 -9.65
C GLU A 95 -5.08 -5.01 -8.51
N TRP A 96 -6.19 -5.46 -7.93
CA TRP A 96 -6.15 -6.49 -6.89
C TRP A 96 -5.57 -7.80 -7.44
N ALA A 97 -5.99 -8.24 -8.63
CA ALA A 97 -5.42 -9.43 -9.27
C ALA A 97 -3.91 -9.28 -9.51
N LEU A 98 -3.48 -8.06 -9.88
CA LEU A 98 -2.07 -7.74 -10.04
C LEU A 98 -1.32 -7.83 -8.71
N PHE A 99 -1.88 -7.30 -7.62
CA PHE A 99 -1.28 -7.42 -6.28
C PHE A 99 -1.10 -8.89 -5.88
N ASN A 100 -2.09 -9.74 -6.14
CA ASN A 100 -1.99 -11.18 -5.86
C ASN A 100 -0.81 -11.82 -6.58
N LYS A 101 -0.49 -11.35 -7.77
CA LYS A 101 0.66 -11.82 -8.54
C LYS A 101 1.97 -11.23 -8.03
N LEU A 102 1.97 -9.95 -7.63
CA LEU A 102 3.16 -9.23 -7.21
C LEU A 102 3.67 -9.67 -5.83
N VAL A 103 2.78 -10.07 -4.93
CA VAL A 103 3.17 -10.48 -3.57
C VAL A 103 3.60 -11.94 -3.58
N ALA A 104 4.84 -12.20 -3.20
CA ALA A 104 5.36 -13.57 -3.06
C ALA A 104 4.70 -14.28 -1.87
N SER A 105 4.67 -15.61 -1.90
CA SER A 105 4.22 -16.41 -0.75
C SER A 105 5.05 -16.04 0.48
N GLY A 106 4.40 -15.80 1.62
CA GLY A 106 5.05 -15.30 2.82
C GLY A 106 5.30 -13.80 2.83
N GLY A 107 5.08 -13.12 1.71
CA GLY A 107 5.23 -11.68 1.59
C GLY A 107 4.05 -10.90 2.18
N VAL A 108 4.17 -9.58 2.18
CA VAL A 108 3.18 -8.66 2.77
C VAL A 108 2.76 -7.60 1.75
N LEU A 109 1.46 -7.38 1.66
CA LEU A 109 0.86 -6.22 1.00
C LEU A 109 0.43 -5.22 2.07
N ALA A 110 0.97 -4.03 2.02
CA ALA A 110 0.66 -2.95 2.96
C ALA A 110 -0.09 -1.84 2.21
N ILE A 111 -1.31 -1.58 2.62
CA ILE A 111 -2.17 -0.56 2.01
C ILE A 111 -2.46 0.52 3.03
N MET A 112 -2.34 1.79 2.60
CA MET A 112 -2.82 2.93 3.36
C MET A 112 -3.92 3.62 2.56
N THR A 113 -5.14 3.57 3.09
CA THR A 113 -6.31 4.24 2.51
C THR A 113 -7.36 4.43 3.60
N LYS A 114 -8.11 5.51 3.52
CA LYS A 114 -9.23 5.72 4.43
C LYS A 114 -10.37 4.77 4.09
N ARG A 115 -10.78 3.98 5.09
CA ARG A 115 -11.83 2.97 4.92
C ARG A 115 -13.21 3.57 5.18
N VAL A 116 -14.21 3.01 4.50
CA VAL A 116 -15.62 3.28 4.79
C VAL A 116 -15.97 2.67 6.14
N LEU A 117 -16.42 3.47 7.09
CA LEU A 117 -16.75 3.02 8.45
C LEU A 117 -18.20 2.55 8.52
N ASP A 118 -19.16 3.37 8.03
CA ASP A 118 -20.56 3.03 7.93
C ASP A 118 -21.25 3.95 6.90
N LYS A 119 -22.50 3.61 6.55
CA LYS A 119 -23.25 4.35 5.52
C LYS A 119 -23.50 5.81 5.89
N ALA A 120 -23.80 6.10 7.14
CA ALA A 120 -24.08 7.47 7.60
C ALA A 120 -22.81 8.32 7.58
N ARG A 121 -21.70 7.79 8.06
CA ARG A 121 -20.40 8.46 8.05
C ARG A 121 -19.92 8.68 6.61
N PHE A 122 -20.13 7.70 5.73
CA PHE A 122 -19.78 7.83 4.32
C PHE A 122 -20.53 9.00 3.65
N ALA A 123 -21.81 9.17 3.97
CA ALA A 123 -22.63 10.26 3.39
C ALA A 123 -22.08 11.64 3.74
N ASN A 124 -21.48 11.81 4.92
CA ASN A 124 -20.94 13.09 5.41
C ASN A 124 -19.42 13.20 5.30
N TRP A 125 -18.77 12.18 4.74
CA TRP A 125 -17.31 12.09 4.69
C TRP A 125 -16.76 12.91 3.53
N HIS A 126 -15.97 13.95 3.84
CA HIS A 126 -15.42 14.85 2.81
C HIS A 126 -14.42 14.17 1.87
N TYR A 127 -13.79 13.08 2.27
CA TYR A 127 -12.83 12.32 1.46
C TYR A 127 -13.47 11.78 0.17
N LYS A 128 -14.76 11.42 0.21
CA LYS A 128 -15.50 10.97 -0.98
C LYS A 128 -15.73 12.08 -2.01
N ASN A 129 -15.63 13.34 -1.58
CA ASN A 129 -15.89 14.49 -2.44
C ASN A 129 -14.69 14.86 -3.32
N ASP A 130 -13.53 14.26 -3.08
CA ASP A 130 -12.40 14.39 -4.01
C ASP A 130 -12.75 13.61 -5.30
N VAL A 131 -12.79 14.32 -6.43
CA VAL A 131 -13.17 13.74 -7.72
C VAL A 131 -12.20 12.66 -8.22
N THR A 132 -11.00 12.61 -7.66
CA THR A 132 -10.00 11.58 -7.99
C THR A 132 -10.20 10.29 -7.17
N HIS A 133 -11.02 10.33 -6.10
CA HIS A 133 -11.31 9.17 -5.27
C HIS A 133 -12.52 8.42 -5.84
N VAL A 134 -12.28 7.35 -6.58
CA VAL A 134 -13.32 6.59 -7.28
C VAL A 134 -13.61 5.23 -6.67
N SER A 135 -12.77 4.76 -5.77
CA SER A 135 -12.93 3.47 -5.09
C SER A 135 -12.81 3.65 -3.59
N PHE A 136 -13.71 2.99 -2.85
CA PHE A 136 -13.74 3.06 -1.38
C PHE A 136 -13.83 1.66 -0.81
N PHE A 137 -13.05 1.40 0.24
CA PHE A 137 -12.89 0.07 0.83
C PHE A 137 -13.25 0.09 2.31
N SER A 138 -13.86 -1.01 2.78
CA SER A 138 -14.16 -1.24 4.19
C SER A 138 -13.32 -2.40 4.73
N GLU A 139 -13.29 -2.56 6.06
CA GLU A 139 -12.66 -3.73 6.67
C GLU A 139 -13.28 -5.03 6.15
N ALA A 140 -14.62 -5.07 6.01
CA ALA A 140 -15.32 -6.24 5.51
C ALA A 140 -14.87 -6.61 4.09
N THR A 141 -14.62 -5.62 3.24
CA THR A 141 -14.08 -5.84 1.89
C THR A 141 -12.71 -6.50 1.95
N PHE A 142 -11.79 -5.97 2.76
CA PHE A 142 -10.46 -6.53 2.91
C PHE A 142 -10.48 -7.92 3.54
N GLN A 143 -11.34 -8.15 4.51
CA GLN A 143 -11.52 -9.48 5.13
C GLN A 143 -12.01 -10.50 4.11
N TYR A 144 -12.97 -10.12 3.27
CA TYR A 144 -13.47 -10.99 2.20
C TYR A 144 -12.36 -11.32 1.19
N LEU A 145 -11.63 -10.31 0.72
CA LEU A 145 -10.54 -10.51 -0.24
C LEU A 145 -9.41 -11.36 0.35
N ALA A 146 -9.08 -11.14 1.61
CA ALA A 146 -8.07 -11.91 2.31
C ALA A 146 -8.45 -13.39 2.42
N GLN A 147 -9.68 -13.68 2.80
CA GLN A 147 -10.18 -15.05 2.91
C GLN A 147 -10.18 -15.74 1.55
N ARG A 148 -10.68 -15.05 0.51
CA ARG A 148 -10.75 -15.58 -0.84
C ARG A 148 -9.37 -15.89 -1.42
N ASP A 149 -8.41 -15.02 -1.22
CA ASP A 149 -7.12 -15.05 -1.92
C ASP A 149 -5.94 -15.52 -1.05
N GLY A 150 -6.21 -15.98 0.17
CA GLY A 150 -5.20 -16.65 0.99
C GLY A 150 -4.28 -15.71 1.77
N TYR A 151 -4.81 -14.62 2.29
CA TYR A 151 -4.08 -13.69 3.15
C TYR A 151 -4.57 -13.76 4.59
N ASP A 152 -3.65 -13.49 5.52
CA ASP A 152 -3.98 -13.09 6.88
C ASP A 152 -4.00 -11.57 6.93
N VAL A 153 -5.12 -10.98 7.35
CA VAL A 153 -5.31 -9.52 7.34
C VAL A 153 -5.32 -8.96 8.76
N THR A 154 -4.64 -7.83 8.93
CA THR A 154 -4.69 -7.03 10.17
C THR A 154 -4.89 -5.56 9.84
N PHE A 155 -5.43 -4.81 10.79
CA PHE A 155 -5.73 -3.39 10.65
C PHE A 155 -5.02 -2.61 11.75
N PRO A 156 -3.72 -2.30 11.59
CA PRO A 156 -2.94 -1.64 12.65
C PRO A 156 -3.39 -0.22 12.97
N ALA A 157 -4.06 0.45 12.02
CA ALA A 157 -4.64 1.78 12.19
C ALA A 157 -5.90 1.91 11.33
N SER A 158 -6.67 2.99 11.55
CA SER A 158 -7.90 3.22 10.79
C SER A 158 -7.71 3.36 9.29
N ASP A 159 -6.49 3.70 8.87
CA ASP A 159 -6.12 3.91 7.47
C ASP A 159 -5.03 2.94 6.97
N VAL A 160 -4.68 1.93 7.75
CA VAL A 160 -3.64 0.95 7.39
C VAL A 160 -4.20 -0.47 7.40
N VAL A 161 -3.88 -1.21 6.34
CA VAL A 161 -4.20 -2.63 6.18
C VAL A 161 -2.93 -3.38 5.85
N LEU A 162 -2.65 -4.45 6.60
CA LEU A 162 -1.58 -5.39 6.28
C LEU A 162 -2.17 -6.75 5.92
N LEU A 163 -1.76 -7.28 4.76
CA LEU A 163 -2.18 -8.57 4.26
C LEU A 163 -0.94 -9.44 4.04
N ARG A 164 -0.78 -10.46 4.88
CA ARG A 164 0.31 -11.41 4.73
C ARG A 164 -0.14 -12.61 3.92
N LYS A 165 0.52 -12.84 2.80
CA LYS A 165 0.20 -13.97 1.91
C LYS A 165 0.72 -15.29 2.49
N ARG A 166 -0.17 -16.26 2.59
CA ARG A 166 0.17 -17.61 3.04
C ARG A 166 1.01 -18.36 2.02
#